data_eb519735bbd4470dd9bc514f05cf18a0
#
_entry.id   eb519735bbd4470dd9bc514f05cf18a0
#
_cell.length_a   1.000
_cell.length_b   1.000
_cell.length_c   1.000
_cell.angle_alpha   90.00
_cell.angle_beta   90.00
_cell.angle_gamma   90.00
#
_symmetry.space_group_name_H-M   'P 1'
#
loop_
_entity.id
_entity.type
_entity.pdbx_description
1 polymer ?
#
loop_
_entity_poly.entity_id
_entity_poly.type
_entity_poly.pdbx_seq_one_letter_code
_entity_poly.pdbx_strand_id
1 'polypeptide(L)'
;MLFRKHLFNSSEKNRIVAAIAAAEMQTSGEIRVHIEPHCKHHVLARAAEVFSKLDMHKTAKRNGVLIYLAYEDKRFAIIGDKGINDLVPDDFWDSTKEEMAKYFKEGQFQAGVIHGINESARHLAKYFPHEAGDINELSNDISEG
;
A
#
# COMPACT_ATOMS: atom_id res chain seq x y z
N MET A 1 -32.37 6.96 -1.96
CA MET A 1 -31.31 5.96 -2.10
C MET A 1 -29.95 6.57 -1.74
N LEU A 2 -29.20 5.90 -0.90
CA LEU A 2 -27.91 6.38 -0.49
C LEU A 2 -26.81 5.72 -1.31
N PHE A 3 -25.95 6.52 -1.88
CA PHE A 3 -24.75 6.04 -2.56
C PHE A 3 -23.53 6.26 -1.68
N ARG A 4 -22.77 5.24 -1.49
CA ARG A 4 -21.48 5.38 -0.83
C ARG A 4 -20.50 5.92 -1.86
N LYS A 5 -20.10 7.18 -1.70
CA LYS A 5 -19.15 7.83 -2.61
C LYS A 5 -17.71 7.50 -2.26
N HIS A 6 -17.45 7.26 -0.97
CA HIS A 6 -16.10 7.03 -0.47
C HIS A 6 -16.09 5.85 0.48
N LEU A 7 -15.08 5.00 0.36
CA LEU A 7 -14.90 3.88 1.26
C LEU A 7 -14.62 4.37 2.68
N PHE A 8 -13.75 5.37 2.80
CA PHE A 8 -13.30 5.90 4.08
C PHE A 8 -13.80 7.32 4.30
N ASN A 9 -14.25 7.60 5.53
CA ASN A 9 -14.53 8.97 5.96
C ASN A 9 -13.21 9.68 6.27
N SER A 10 -13.27 10.98 6.61
CA SER A 10 -12.07 11.78 6.88
C SER A 10 -11.25 11.23 8.04
N SER A 11 -11.91 10.77 9.10
CA SER A 11 -11.23 10.19 10.26
C SER A 11 -10.46 8.91 9.88
N GLU A 12 -11.10 8.05 9.10
CA GLU A 12 -10.48 6.80 8.63
C GLU A 12 -9.30 7.08 7.71
N LYS A 13 -9.45 8.02 6.79
CA LYS A 13 -8.35 8.46 5.91
C LYS A 13 -7.17 9.00 6.71
N ASN A 14 -7.45 9.80 7.72
CA ASN A 14 -6.41 10.38 8.56
C ASN A 14 -5.62 9.30 9.32
N ARG A 15 -6.29 8.24 9.77
CA ARG A 15 -5.61 7.12 10.43
C ARG A 15 -4.71 6.35 9.48
N ILE A 16 -5.14 6.18 8.23
CA ILE A 16 -4.32 5.51 7.21
C ILE A 16 -3.10 6.38 6.88
N VAL A 17 -3.29 7.67 6.67
CA VAL A 17 -2.20 8.61 6.40
C VAL A 17 -1.21 8.64 7.58
N ALA A 18 -1.72 8.62 8.81
CA ALA A 18 -0.88 8.57 10.01
C ALA A 18 -0.06 7.26 10.07
N ALA A 19 -0.66 6.14 9.66
CA ALA A 19 0.07 4.86 9.60
C ALA A 19 1.20 4.92 8.57
N ILE A 20 0.97 5.56 7.43
CA ILE A 20 2.02 5.75 6.42
C ILE A 20 3.14 6.63 6.96
N ALA A 21 2.80 7.72 7.65
CA ALA A 21 3.80 8.60 8.27
C ALA A 21 4.63 7.85 9.32
N ALA A 22 3.99 7.01 10.13
CA ALA A 22 4.70 6.18 11.11
C ALA A 22 5.61 5.16 10.43
N ALA A 23 5.17 4.58 9.31
CA ALA A 23 5.97 3.64 8.53
C ALA A 23 7.26 4.30 8.02
N GLU A 24 7.20 5.55 7.60
CA GLU A 24 8.35 6.32 7.13
C GLU A 24 9.43 6.50 8.20
N MET A 25 9.07 6.38 9.46
CA MET A 25 10.02 6.44 10.58
C MET A 25 10.73 5.10 10.81
N GLN A 26 10.24 4.02 10.22
CA GLN A 26 10.82 2.68 10.37
C GLN A 26 11.67 2.26 9.18
N THR A 27 11.34 2.77 8.00
CA THR A 27 12.00 2.37 6.76
C THR A 27 12.13 3.55 5.81
N SER A 28 13.15 3.50 4.96
CA SER A 28 13.27 4.44 3.84
C SER A 28 12.42 4.02 2.65
N GLY A 29 11.81 2.84 2.69
CA GLY A 29 10.83 2.41 1.69
C GLY A 29 9.61 3.33 1.72
N GLU A 30 9.02 3.57 0.56
CA GLU A 30 7.91 4.51 0.42
C GLU A 30 6.62 3.79 0.08
N ILE A 31 5.63 3.92 0.96
CA ILE A 31 4.37 3.20 0.86
C ILE A 31 3.27 4.14 0.41
N ARG A 32 2.50 3.69 -0.57
CA ARG A 32 1.33 4.40 -1.04
C ARG A 32 0.12 3.48 -1.12
N VAL A 33 -1.07 4.04 -0.91
CA VAL A 33 -2.34 3.30 -0.95
C VAL A 33 -3.21 3.86 -2.07
N HIS A 34 -3.77 2.97 -2.87
CA HIS A 34 -4.78 3.32 -3.88
C HIS A 34 -6.03 2.47 -3.66
N ILE A 35 -7.19 3.11 -3.63
CA ILE A 35 -8.47 2.43 -3.48
C ILE A 35 -9.41 2.80 -4.64
N GLU A 36 -10.19 1.83 -5.09
CA GLU A 36 -11.24 2.04 -6.08
C GLU A 36 -12.32 0.97 -5.88
N PRO A 37 -13.54 1.21 -6.37
CA PRO A 37 -14.64 0.25 -6.12
C PRO A 37 -14.43 -1.10 -6.82
N HIS A 38 -14.05 -1.08 -8.09
CA HIS A 38 -13.98 -2.28 -8.92
C HIS A 38 -12.64 -2.41 -9.62
N CYS A 39 -12.22 -3.65 -9.82
CA CYS A 39 -11.07 -3.99 -10.63
C CYS A 39 -11.53 -4.77 -11.87
N LYS A 40 -11.49 -4.15 -13.03
CA LYS A 40 -11.99 -4.74 -14.29
C LYS A 40 -11.04 -5.74 -14.93
N HIS A 41 -9.78 -5.70 -14.51
CA HIS A 41 -8.72 -6.53 -15.06
C HIS A 41 -8.19 -7.50 -14.02
N HIS A 42 -7.16 -8.24 -14.38
CA HIS A 42 -6.38 -9.00 -13.42
C HIS A 42 -5.82 -8.01 -12.37
N VAL A 43 -5.93 -8.35 -11.09
CA VAL A 43 -5.61 -7.42 -10.01
C VAL A 43 -4.15 -6.92 -10.05
N LEU A 44 -3.20 -7.81 -10.37
CA LEU A 44 -1.80 -7.40 -10.47
C LEU A 44 -1.54 -6.48 -11.65
N ALA A 45 -2.20 -6.73 -12.78
CA ALA A 45 -2.09 -5.87 -13.95
C ALA A 45 -2.64 -4.47 -13.66
N ARG A 46 -3.79 -4.40 -12.98
CA ARG A 46 -4.37 -3.11 -12.60
C ARG A 46 -3.50 -2.37 -11.59
N ALA A 47 -2.98 -3.07 -10.59
CA ALA A 47 -2.07 -2.48 -9.61
C ALA A 47 -0.82 -1.91 -10.29
N ALA A 48 -0.26 -2.62 -11.28
CA ALA A 48 0.88 -2.14 -12.04
C ALA A 48 0.57 -0.87 -12.83
N GLU A 49 -0.63 -0.78 -13.43
CA GLU A 49 -1.08 0.43 -14.11
C GLU A 49 -1.14 1.62 -13.16
N VAL A 50 -1.72 1.42 -11.98
CA VAL A 50 -1.82 2.47 -10.94
C VAL A 50 -0.43 2.89 -10.48
N PHE A 51 0.45 1.94 -10.23
CA PHE A 51 1.83 2.18 -9.85
C PHE A 51 2.52 3.12 -10.84
N SER A 52 2.36 2.83 -12.12
CA SER A 52 2.93 3.65 -13.19
C SER A 52 2.29 5.04 -13.25
N LYS A 53 0.97 5.13 -13.15
CA LYS A 53 0.24 6.41 -13.18
C LYS A 53 0.63 7.33 -12.03
N LEU A 54 0.93 6.76 -10.87
CA LEU A 54 1.35 7.50 -9.69
C LEU A 54 2.85 7.82 -9.69
N ASP A 55 3.56 7.50 -10.77
CA ASP A 55 5.01 7.71 -10.90
C ASP A 55 5.82 7.07 -9.77
N MET A 56 5.35 5.95 -9.24
CA MET A 56 5.99 5.30 -8.10
C MET A 56 7.35 4.68 -8.43
N HIS A 57 7.63 4.50 -9.72
CA HIS A 57 8.94 4.02 -10.18
C HIS A 57 10.03 5.11 -10.17
N LYS A 58 9.67 6.34 -9.82
CA LYS A 58 10.61 7.49 -9.87
C LYS A 58 11.30 7.79 -8.55
N THR A 59 11.30 6.86 -7.60
CA THR A 59 12.07 7.02 -6.37
C THR A 59 13.54 6.66 -6.62
N ALA A 60 14.45 7.30 -5.88
CA ALA A 60 15.88 7.12 -6.07
C ALA A 60 16.33 5.66 -5.88
N LYS A 61 15.77 4.98 -4.88
CA LYS A 61 16.14 3.59 -4.54
C LYS A 61 15.23 2.56 -5.18
N ARG A 62 14.25 2.97 -5.99
CA ARG A 62 13.25 2.09 -6.58
C ARG A 62 12.59 1.20 -5.52
N ASN A 63 12.23 1.82 -4.37
CA ASN A 63 11.70 1.13 -3.19
C ASN A 63 10.28 1.54 -2.84
N GLY A 64 9.50 1.94 -3.81
CA GLY A 64 8.07 2.21 -3.64
C GLY A 64 7.28 0.92 -3.45
N VAL A 65 6.26 0.97 -2.60
CA VAL A 65 5.30 -0.12 -2.36
C VAL A 65 3.91 0.42 -2.54
N LEU A 66 3.12 -0.23 -3.38
CA LEU A 66 1.72 0.11 -3.57
C LEU A 66 0.84 -0.95 -2.91
N ILE A 67 -0.06 -0.50 -2.05
CA ILE A 67 -1.17 -1.31 -1.56
C ILE A 67 -2.40 -0.89 -2.36
N TYR A 68 -2.91 -1.81 -3.16
CA TYR A 68 -4.05 -1.59 -4.04
C TYR A 68 -5.27 -2.36 -3.53
N LEU A 69 -6.42 -1.69 -3.41
CA LEU A 69 -7.67 -2.31 -2.97
C LEU A 69 -8.85 -1.92 -3.87
N ALA A 70 -9.46 -2.92 -4.49
CA ALA A 70 -10.76 -2.80 -5.17
C ALA A 70 -11.83 -3.29 -4.18
N TYR A 71 -12.41 -2.37 -3.41
CA TYR A 71 -13.15 -2.73 -2.21
C TYR A 71 -14.52 -3.39 -2.49
N GLU A 72 -15.19 -3.06 -3.57
CA GLU A 72 -16.46 -3.71 -3.91
C GLU A 72 -16.23 -5.16 -4.35
N ASP A 73 -15.11 -5.42 -5.03
CA ASP A 73 -14.75 -6.76 -5.50
C ASP A 73 -13.98 -7.56 -4.46
N LYS A 74 -13.57 -6.94 -3.36
CA LYS A 74 -12.72 -7.51 -2.32
C LYS A 74 -11.43 -8.13 -2.88
N ARG A 75 -10.87 -7.47 -3.88
CA ARG A 75 -9.61 -7.86 -4.51
C ARG A 75 -8.54 -6.85 -4.17
N PHE A 76 -7.33 -7.32 -3.93
CA PHE A 76 -6.24 -6.42 -3.56
C PHE A 76 -4.90 -6.97 -4.02
N ALA A 77 -3.89 -6.11 -3.98
CA ALA A 77 -2.51 -6.49 -4.28
C ALA A 77 -1.55 -5.63 -3.46
N ILE A 78 -0.39 -6.19 -3.18
CA ILE A 78 0.77 -5.43 -2.70
C ILE A 78 1.84 -5.63 -3.76
N ILE A 79 2.36 -4.55 -4.30
CA ILE A 79 3.45 -4.63 -5.27
C ILE A 79 4.59 -3.71 -4.84
N GLY A 80 5.80 -4.25 -4.89
CA GLY A 80 7.03 -3.52 -4.63
C GLY A 80 7.76 -3.23 -5.93
N ASP A 81 8.48 -2.12 -5.96
CA ASP A 81 9.29 -1.76 -7.11
C ASP A 81 10.52 -2.66 -7.24
N LYS A 82 11.24 -2.51 -8.33
CA LYS A 82 12.41 -3.32 -8.69
C LYS A 82 13.47 -3.37 -7.59
N GLY A 83 13.75 -2.24 -6.94
CA GLY A 83 14.75 -2.17 -5.87
C GLY A 83 14.42 -3.07 -4.69
N ILE A 84 13.12 -3.33 -4.46
CA ILE A 84 12.67 -4.26 -3.43
C ILE A 84 12.75 -5.69 -3.95
N ASN A 85 12.16 -5.94 -5.12
CA ASN A 85 12.06 -7.29 -5.68
C ASN A 85 13.42 -7.95 -5.91
N ASP A 86 14.45 -7.16 -6.20
CA ASP A 86 15.81 -7.67 -6.39
C ASP A 86 16.48 -8.16 -5.10
N LEU A 87 15.98 -7.70 -3.95
CA LEU A 87 16.62 -7.97 -2.64
C LEU A 87 15.85 -8.97 -1.78
N VAL A 88 14.54 -9.06 -1.94
CA VAL A 88 13.70 -9.85 -1.02
C VAL A 88 13.41 -11.24 -1.60
N PRO A 89 13.13 -12.23 -0.73
CA PRO A 89 12.72 -13.55 -1.22
C PRO A 89 11.33 -13.49 -1.88
N ASP A 90 11.04 -14.48 -2.73
CA ASP A 90 9.79 -14.54 -3.51
C ASP A 90 8.53 -14.53 -2.64
N ASP A 91 8.60 -15.06 -1.43
CA ASP A 91 7.47 -15.15 -0.50
C ASP A 91 7.38 -13.98 0.48
N PHE A 92 8.13 -12.92 0.22
CA PHE A 92 8.25 -11.76 1.14
C PHE A 92 6.91 -11.20 1.60
N TRP A 93 5.93 -11.12 0.71
CA TRP A 93 4.63 -10.53 0.98
C TRP A 93 3.55 -11.51 1.43
N ASP A 94 3.83 -12.82 1.40
CA ASP A 94 2.80 -13.85 1.56
C ASP A 94 2.03 -13.77 2.87
N SER A 95 2.73 -13.68 4.00
CA SER A 95 2.06 -13.61 5.31
C SER A 95 1.25 -12.34 5.46
N THR A 96 1.76 -11.22 4.98
CA THR A 96 1.07 -9.92 5.01
C THR A 96 -0.22 -10.01 4.19
N LYS A 97 -0.15 -10.57 2.99
CA LYS A 97 -1.32 -10.76 2.14
C LYS A 97 -2.39 -11.65 2.77
N GLU A 98 -1.97 -12.75 3.40
CA GLU A 98 -2.90 -13.66 4.08
C GLU A 98 -3.65 -12.95 5.21
N GLU A 99 -2.95 -12.17 6.00
CA GLU A 99 -3.55 -11.44 7.11
C GLU A 99 -4.48 -10.34 6.63
N MET A 100 -4.08 -9.58 5.61
CA MET A 100 -4.93 -8.56 5.01
C MET A 100 -6.20 -9.16 4.43
N ALA A 101 -6.09 -10.32 3.77
CA ALA A 101 -7.25 -11.00 3.19
C ALA A 101 -8.31 -11.33 4.24
N LYS A 102 -7.89 -11.71 5.44
CA LYS A 102 -8.83 -11.99 6.55
C LYS A 102 -9.63 -10.74 6.93
N TYR A 103 -8.96 -9.60 7.05
CA TYR A 103 -9.63 -8.33 7.34
C TYR A 103 -10.62 -7.95 6.24
N PHE A 104 -10.19 -8.02 4.99
CA PHE A 104 -11.03 -7.62 3.85
C PHE A 104 -12.24 -8.53 3.68
N LYS A 105 -12.07 -9.82 3.94
CA LYS A 105 -13.17 -10.80 3.87
C LYS A 105 -14.30 -10.44 4.84
N GLU A 106 -13.94 -9.89 6.00
CA GLU A 106 -14.88 -9.46 7.03
C GLU A 106 -15.37 -8.02 6.83
N GLY A 107 -14.95 -7.36 5.77
CA GLY A 107 -15.32 -5.97 5.50
C GLY A 107 -14.56 -4.94 6.31
N GLN A 108 -13.49 -5.34 7.00
CA GLN A 108 -12.68 -4.44 7.83
C GLN A 108 -11.56 -3.82 6.99
N PHE A 109 -11.93 -2.95 6.07
CA PHE A 109 -11.00 -2.41 5.08
C PHE A 109 -9.93 -1.50 5.67
N GLN A 110 -10.32 -0.60 6.59
CA GLN A 110 -9.35 0.29 7.25
C GLN A 110 -8.30 -0.53 8.01
N ALA A 111 -8.78 -1.48 8.83
CA ALA A 111 -7.89 -2.32 9.63
C ALA A 111 -6.94 -3.12 8.75
N GLY A 112 -7.46 -3.68 7.65
CA GLY A 112 -6.64 -4.45 6.71
C GLY A 112 -5.57 -3.62 6.02
N VAL A 113 -5.92 -2.41 5.58
CA VAL A 113 -4.96 -1.50 4.94
C VAL A 113 -3.88 -1.07 5.94
N ILE A 114 -4.27 -0.68 7.16
CA ILE A 114 -3.31 -0.27 8.19
C ILE A 114 -2.39 -1.44 8.57
N HIS A 115 -2.94 -2.65 8.69
CA HIS A 115 -2.12 -3.84 8.94
C HIS A 115 -1.09 -4.04 7.83
N GLY A 116 -1.51 -3.89 6.59
CA GLY A 116 -0.62 -3.99 5.43
C GLY A 116 0.50 -2.95 5.46
N ILE A 117 0.18 -1.72 5.83
CA ILE A 117 1.17 -0.65 5.96
C ILE A 117 2.18 -0.98 7.05
N ASN A 118 1.70 -1.35 8.24
CA ASN A 118 2.56 -1.63 9.39
C ASN A 118 3.48 -2.82 9.15
N GLU A 119 2.95 -3.91 8.60
CA GLU A 119 3.74 -5.10 8.31
C GLU A 119 4.72 -4.87 7.17
N SER A 120 4.31 -4.13 6.15
CA SER A 120 5.22 -3.75 5.06
C SER A 120 6.42 -2.97 5.60
N ALA A 121 6.16 -1.98 6.46
CA ALA A 121 7.23 -1.17 7.07
C ALA A 121 8.18 -2.03 7.90
N ARG A 122 7.63 -2.92 8.72
CA ARG A 122 8.41 -3.80 9.58
C ARG A 122 9.34 -4.73 8.77
N HIS A 123 8.81 -5.32 7.70
CA HIS A 123 9.59 -6.21 6.84
C HIS A 123 10.60 -5.43 6.01
N LEU A 124 10.22 -4.28 5.47
CA LEU A 124 11.12 -3.45 4.65
C LEU A 124 12.27 -2.85 5.43
N ALA A 125 12.09 -2.62 6.74
CA ALA A 125 13.14 -2.04 7.58
C ALA A 125 14.44 -2.85 7.58
N LYS A 126 14.36 -4.14 7.31
CA LYS A 126 15.53 -5.02 7.22
C LYS A 126 16.40 -4.72 6.00
N TYR A 127 15.77 -4.30 4.92
CA TYR A 127 16.44 -4.05 3.62
C TYR A 127 16.62 -2.57 3.34
N PHE A 128 15.72 -1.76 3.84
CA PHE A 128 15.70 -0.30 3.65
C PHE A 128 15.45 0.37 5.00
N PRO A 129 16.45 0.35 5.91
CA PRO A 129 16.27 1.02 7.21
C PRO A 129 16.09 2.51 7.05
N HIS A 130 15.42 3.12 8.01
CA HIS A 130 15.27 4.57 8.05
C HIS A 130 16.65 5.21 8.23
N GLU A 131 16.92 6.25 7.47
CA GLU A 131 18.19 6.98 7.53
C GLU A 131 17.91 8.44 7.87
N ALA A 132 18.84 9.06 8.61
CA ALA A 132 18.77 10.48 8.89
C ALA A 132 18.82 11.26 7.57
N GLY A 133 17.89 12.18 7.38
CA GLY A 133 17.82 12.97 6.17
C GLY A 133 17.03 12.33 5.03
N ASP A 134 16.36 11.19 5.26
CA ASP A 134 15.47 10.61 4.26
C ASP A 134 14.43 11.63 3.81
N ILE A 135 14.23 11.68 2.50
CA ILE A 135 13.24 12.57 1.88
C ILE A 135 12.04 11.72 1.47
N ASN A 136 10.85 12.15 1.84
CA ASN A 136 9.62 11.53 1.37
C ASN A 136 9.38 11.94 -0.09
N GLU A 137 9.64 11.03 -1.02
CA GLU A 137 9.53 11.29 -2.46
C GLU A 137 8.13 11.08 -3.00
N LEU A 138 7.29 10.29 -2.30
CA LEU A 138 5.91 10.00 -2.70
C LEU A 138 4.92 10.62 -1.71
N SER A 139 3.72 10.94 -2.20
CA SER A 139 2.65 11.45 -1.35
C SER A 139 2.17 10.40 -0.36
N ASN A 140 1.82 10.82 0.86
CA ASN A 140 1.18 9.97 1.87
C ASN A 140 -0.33 9.91 1.69
N ASP A 141 -0.88 10.74 0.82
CA ASP A 141 -2.32 10.79 0.59
C ASP A 141 -2.81 9.52 -0.11
N ILE A 142 -4.01 9.07 0.29
CA ILE A 142 -4.66 7.94 -0.37
C ILE A 142 -5.05 8.37 -1.78
N SER A 143 -4.65 7.56 -2.76
CA SER A 143 -5.07 7.73 -4.15
C SER A 143 -6.40 7.01 -4.35
N GLU A 144 -7.30 7.62 -5.10
CA GLU A 144 -8.63 7.06 -5.35
C GLU A 144 -8.92 7.01 -6.84
N GLY A 145 -9.52 5.92 -7.23
CA GLY A 145 -9.95 5.71 -8.62
C GLY A 145 -11.47 5.63 -8.76
#